data_3a34cef3531dcbfeb925f30be1ba4b16
#
_entry.id   3a34cef3531dcbfeb925f30be1ba4b16
#
_cell.length_a   1.000
_cell.length_b   1.000
_cell.length_c   1.000
_cell.angle_alpha   90.00
_cell.angle_beta   90.00
_cell.angle_gamma   90.00
#
_symmetry.space_group_name_H-M   'P 1'
#
loop_
_entity.id
_entity.type
_entity.pdbx_description
1 polymer ?
#
loop_
_entity_poly.entity_id
_entity_poly.type
_entity_poly.pdbx_seq_one_letter_code
_entity_poly.pdbx_strand_id
1 'polypeptide(L)'
;APILTLPSGTKNFVIFSDASYKGLGCVLMQNGKVIAYASRQLSPHEKNYPTQDLELATVVFALKIWRQYLYGAKCEVYTDHKSLKYYYTLKEVNMWQRRRL
;
A
#
# COMPACT_ATOMS: atom_id res chain seq x y z
N ALA A 1 6.38 -2.81 11.22
CA ALA A 1 7.39 -1.93 10.61
C ALA A 1 7.72 -0.78 11.57
N PRO A 2 8.99 -0.44 11.73
CA PRO A 2 9.36 0.67 12.61
C PRO A 2 8.86 2.00 12.06
N ILE A 3 8.44 2.89 12.94
CA ILE A 3 7.97 4.21 12.57
C ILE A 3 9.15 5.18 12.63
N LEU A 4 9.42 5.84 11.52
CA LEU A 4 10.52 6.80 11.40
C LEU A 4 10.08 8.21 11.77
N THR A 5 8.82 8.55 11.49
CA THR A 5 8.23 9.84 11.82
C THR A 5 6.80 9.59 12.26
N LEU A 6 6.37 10.23 13.35
CA LEU A 6 4.99 10.08 13.81
C LEU A 6 4.02 10.77 12.84
N PRO A 7 2.93 10.11 12.45
CA PRO A 7 1.92 10.74 11.62
C PRO A 7 1.25 11.91 12.35
N SER A 8 0.80 12.89 11.57
CA SER A 8 0.09 14.06 12.08
C SER A 8 -1.26 14.15 11.35
N GLY A 9 -2.35 13.90 12.07
CA GLY A 9 -3.68 13.93 11.50
C GLY A 9 -3.93 12.82 10.49
N THR A 10 -4.92 13.01 9.63
CA THR A 10 -5.39 12.00 8.67
C THR A 10 -5.29 12.45 7.22
N LYS A 11 -4.60 13.56 6.95
CA LYS A 11 -4.53 14.13 5.59
C LYS A 11 -3.16 13.92 4.98
N ASN A 12 -3.13 13.91 3.65
CA ASN A 12 -1.91 13.91 2.85
C ASN A 12 -1.06 12.66 2.98
N PHE A 13 -1.68 11.52 3.26
CA PHE A 13 -0.97 10.24 3.20
C PHE A 13 -0.73 9.84 1.75
N VAL A 14 0.49 9.38 1.50
CA VAL A 14 0.92 8.88 0.20
C VAL A 14 1.62 7.55 0.41
N ILE A 15 1.27 6.58 -0.41
CA ILE A 15 1.93 5.28 -0.41
C ILE A 15 2.63 5.12 -1.75
N PHE A 16 3.93 4.84 -1.71
CA PHE A 16 4.67 4.40 -2.88
C PHE A 16 4.82 2.89 -2.79
N SER A 17 4.48 2.20 -3.86
CA SER A 17 4.53 0.75 -3.88
C SER A 17 5.40 0.26 -5.02
N ASP A 18 6.10 -0.84 -4.77
CA ASP A 18 6.94 -1.51 -5.75
C ASP A 18 6.65 -3.01 -5.64
N ALA A 19 6.22 -3.59 -6.74
CA ALA A 19 5.87 -5.00 -6.80
C ALA A 19 6.72 -5.67 -7.88
N SER A 20 7.34 -6.78 -7.52
CA SER A 20 8.11 -7.58 -8.46
C SER A 20 7.94 -9.06 -8.09
N TYR A 21 8.44 -9.93 -8.95
CA TYR A 21 8.43 -11.36 -8.65
C TYR A 21 9.36 -11.73 -7.49
N LYS A 22 10.17 -10.79 -7.02
CA LYS A 22 11.04 -11.00 -5.86
C LYS A 22 10.35 -10.65 -4.55
N GLY A 23 9.36 -9.78 -4.58
CA GLY A 23 8.67 -9.38 -3.37
C GLY A 23 7.86 -8.10 -3.55
N LEU A 24 7.22 -7.69 -2.47
CA LEU A 24 6.42 -6.47 -2.41
C LEU A 24 7.09 -5.49 -1.47
N GLY A 25 7.14 -4.22 -1.86
CA GLY A 25 7.69 -3.16 -1.03
C GLY A 25 6.80 -1.95 -1.04
N CYS A 26 6.77 -1.21 0.05
CA CYS A 26 5.99 0.01 0.13
C CYS A 26 6.59 0.99 1.13
N VAL A 27 6.29 2.27 0.90
CA VAL A 27 6.71 3.39 1.73
C VAL A 27 5.49 4.23 2.04
N LEU A 28 5.24 4.50 3.30
CA LEU A 28 4.19 5.43 3.72
C LEU A 28 4.82 6.79 3.98
N MET A 29 4.25 7.80 3.35
CA MET A 29 4.70 9.19 3.51
C MET A 29 3.53 10.07 3.92
N GLN A 30 3.84 11.17 4.57
CA GLN A 30 2.88 12.21 4.93
C GLN A 30 3.58 13.55 4.91
N ASN A 31 3.00 14.51 4.18
CA ASN A 31 3.54 15.87 4.10
C ASN A 31 5.02 15.92 3.71
N GLY A 32 5.40 15.05 2.77
CA GLY A 32 6.78 14.98 2.28
C GLY A 32 7.77 14.27 3.19
N LYS A 33 7.30 13.69 4.30
CA LYS A 33 8.16 12.97 5.25
C LYS A 33 7.84 11.48 5.19
N VAL A 34 8.88 10.66 5.31
CA VAL A 34 8.71 9.20 5.36
C VAL A 34 8.25 8.82 6.76
N ILE A 35 7.10 8.14 6.83
CA ILE A 35 6.57 7.61 8.07
C ILE A 35 7.14 6.23 8.35
N ALA A 36 7.11 5.33 7.36
CA ALA A 36 7.53 3.96 7.55
C ALA A 36 7.82 3.27 6.22
N TYR A 37 8.60 2.21 6.27
CA TYR A 37 8.84 1.28 5.16
C TYR A 37 8.31 -0.09 5.54
N ALA A 38 7.91 -0.87 4.55
CA ALA A 38 7.56 -2.25 4.75
C ALA A 38 7.82 -3.06 3.50
N SER A 39 8.13 -4.34 3.69
CA SER A 39 8.32 -5.26 2.57
C SER A 39 7.96 -6.68 3.03
N ARG A 40 7.63 -7.53 2.06
CA ARG A 40 7.46 -8.96 2.32
C ARG A 40 7.74 -9.76 1.06
N GLN A 41 8.01 -11.04 1.25
CA GLN A 41 8.16 -11.95 0.14
C GLN A 41 6.79 -12.35 -0.41
N LEU A 42 6.77 -12.78 -1.66
CA LEU A 42 5.55 -13.31 -2.27
C LEU A 42 5.24 -14.70 -1.71
N SER A 43 3.96 -14.96 -1.48
CA SER A 43 3.51 -16.32 -1.24
C SER A 43 3.61 -17.13 -2.54
N PRO A 44 3.66 -18.48 -2.46
CA PRO A 44 3.81 -19.29 -3.67
C PRO A 44 2.79 -19.01 -4.77
N HIS A 45 1.53 -18.81 -4.41
CA HIS A 45 0.51 -18.55 -5.41
C HIS A 45 0.58 -17.13 -5.98
N GLU A 46 1.13 -16.18 -5.23
CA GLU A 46 1.30 -14.81 -5.72
C GLU A 46 2.32 -14.71 -6.84
N LYS A 47 3.26 -15.64 -6.91
CA LYS A 47 4.27 -15.67 -7.96
C LYS A 47 3.67 -15.85 -9.35
N ASN A 48 2.44 -16.34 -9.42
CA ASN A 48 1.72 -16.52 -10.67
C ASN A 48 0.77 -15.37 -11.00
N TYR A 49 0.73 -14.34 -10.16
CA TYR A 49 -0.15 -13.20 -10.38
C TYR A 49 0.36 -12.33 -11.54
N PRO A 50 -0.55 -11.79 -12.36
CA PRO A 50 -0.18 -10.70 -13.25
C PRO A 50 0.37 -9.51 -12.49
N THR A 51 1.16 -8.68 -13.16
CA THR A 51 1.77 -7.49 -12.53
C THR A 51 0.74 -6.59 -11.85
N GLN A 52 -0.41 -6.38 -12.47
CA GLN A 52 -1.47 -5.55 -11.90
C GLN A 52 -1.98 -6.11 -10.57
N ASP A 53 -2.11 -7.43 -10.48
CA ASP A 53 -2.56 -8.06 -9.25
C ASP A 53 -1.51 -7.98 -8.15
N LEU A 54 -0.23 -8.04 -8.51
CA LEU A 54 0.86 -7.84 -7.55
C LEU A 54 0.87 -6.41 -7.02
N GLU A 55 0.60 -5.43 -7.87
CA GLU A 55 0.50 -4.03 -7.44
C GLU A 55 -0.65 -3.85 -6.46
N LEU A 56 -1.82 -4.43 -6.75
CA LEU A 56 -2.95 -4.39 -5.83
C LEU A 56 -2.64 -5.11 -4.52
N ALA A 57 -1.96 -6.25 -4.59
CA ALA A 57 -1.55 -6.97 -3.38
C ALA A 57 -0.64 -6.11 -2.51
N THR A 58 0.25 -5.33 -3.12
CA THR A 58 1.12 -4.41 -2.39
C THR A 58 0.31 -3.32 -1.69
N VAL A 59 -0.68 -2.75 -2.38
CA VAL A 59 -1.55 -1.73 -1.80
C VAL A 59 -2.33 -2.29 -0.62
N VAL A 60 -2.91 -3.49 -0.77
CA VAL A 60 -3.63 -4.17 0.30
C VAL A 60 -2.72 -4.41 1.49
N PHE A 61 -1.51 -4.90 1.26
CA PHE A 61 -0.51 -5.12 2.30
C PHE A 61 -0.23 -3.82 3.05
N ALA A 62 0.05 -2.74 2.33
CA ALA A 62 0.35 -1.44 2.94
C ALA A 62 -0.81 -0.93 3.79
N LEU A 63 -2.02 -0.98 3.27
CA LEU A 63 -3.20 -0.48 3.98
C LEU A 63 -3.50 -1.31 5.22
N LYS A 64 -3.19 -2.59 5.22
CA LYS A 64 -3.40 -3.45 6.38
C LYS A 64 -2.38 -3.22 7.48
N ILE A 65 -1.09 -3.12 7.13
CA ILE A 65 -0.06 -2.95 8.16
C ILE A 65 -0.09 -1.57 8.78
N TRP A 66 -0.58 -0.57 8.06
CA TRP A 66 -0.68 0.81 8.57
C TRP A 66 -2.12 1.23 8.84
N ARG A 67 -3.03 0.26 9.04
CA ARG A 67 -4.45 0.55 9.16
C ARG A 67 -4.77 1.52 10.31
N GLN A 68 -4.02 1.45 11.41
CA GLN A 68 -4.27 2.34 12.55
C GLN A 68 -4.02 3.81 12.22
N TYR A 69 -3.14 4.10 11.26
CA TYR A 69 -2.89 5.46 10.82
C TYR A 69 -3.83 5.89 9.70
N LEU A 70 -4.27 4.94 8.89
CA LEU A 70 -5.01 5.19 7.67
C LEU A 70 -6.52 5.04 7.85
N TYR A 71 -6.97 4.67 9.04
CA TYR A 71 -8.38 4.51 9.32
C TYR A 71 -9.12 5.84 9.08
N GLY A 72 -10.12 5.80 8.20
CA GLY A 72 -10.86 7.00 7.83
C GLY A 72 -10.14 7.97 6.91
N ALA A 73 -8.87 7.69 6.58
CA ALA A 73 -8.07 8.54 5.70
C ALA A 73 -8.18 8.06 4.26
N LYS A 74 -8.02 9.00 3.34
CA LYS A 74 -7.91 8.69 1.91
C LYS A 74 -6.45 8.82 1.51
N CYS A 75 -5.92 7.77 0.87
CA CYS A 75 -4.51 7.71 0.51
C CYS A 75 -4.33 7.83 -0.98
N GLU A 76 -3.32 8.59 -1.41
CA GLU A 76 -2.83 8.51 -2.78
C GLU A 76 -1.86 7.35 -2.87
N VAL A 77 -1.97 6.54 -3.90
CA VAL A 77 -1.08 5.41 -4.12
C VAL A 77 -0.38 5.57 -5.46
N TYR A 78 0.94 5.50 -5.43
CA TYR A 78 1.79 5.54 -6.61
C TYR A 78 2.49 4.20 -6.74
N THR A 79 2.52 3.67 -7.96
CA THR A 79 3.25 2.46 -8.27
C THR A 79 4.51 2.81 -9.08
N ASP A 80 5.42 1.86 -9.22
CA ASP A 80 6.61 2.04 -10.02
C ASP A 80 6.31 2.11 -11.52
N HIS A 81 5.11 1.74 -11.93
CA HIS A 81 4.64 1.90 -13.31
C HIS A 81 4.13 3.31 -13.54
N LYS A 82 4.95 4.26 -13.24
CA LYS A 82 4.86 5.68 -13.60
C LYS A 82 3.44 6.22 -13.71
N SER A 83 3.15 7.24 -12.98
CA SER A 83 1.93 8.04 -13.10
C SER A 83 0.62 7.31 -12.84
N LEU A 84 0.61 6.03 -12.54
CA LEU A 84 -0.60 5.39 -12.05
C LEU A 84 -0.83 5.85 -10.62
N LYS A 85 -1.84 6.69 -10.48
CA LYS A 85 -2.19 7.29 -9.20
C LYS A 85 -3.57 6.83 -8.83
N TYR A 86 -3.68 6.23 -7.65
CA TYR A 86 -4.95 5.75 -7.14
C TYR A 86 -5.26 6.43 -5.83
N TYR A 87 -6.55 6.61 -5.55
CA TYR A 87 -7.04 7.07 -4.26
C TYR A 87 -7.79 5.92 -3.62
N TYR A 88 -7.35 5.50 -2.45
CA TYR A 88 -7.96 4.38 -1.76
C TYR A 88 -8.31 4.74 -0.32
N THR A 89 -9.40 4.13 0.17
CA THR A 89 -9.68 4.03 1.58
C THR A 89 -9.63 2.55 1.97
N LEU A 90 -9.47 2.27 3.25
CA LEU A 90 -9.51 0.88 3.74
C LEU A 90 -10.83 0.19 3.35
N LYS A 91 -11.93 0.93 3.39
CA LYS A 91 -13.24 0.39 3.03
C LYS A 91 -13.26 -0.09 1.58
N GLU A 92 -12.72 0.69 0.65
CA GLU A 92 -12.69 0.34 -0.76
C GLU A 92 -11.84 -0.91 -1.00
N VAL A 93 -10.70 -1.01 -0.36
CA VAL A 93 -9.81 -2.15 -0.48
C VAL A 93 -10.46 -3.41 0.10
N ASN A 94 -11.13 -3.30 1.24
CA ASN A 94 -11.83 -4.43 1.84
C ASN A 94 -12.95 -4.94 0.92
N MET A 95 -13.67 -4.05 0.28
CA MET A 95 -14.69 -4.43 -0.69
C MET A 95 -14.10 -5.15 -1.89
N TRP A 96 -12.97 -4.69 -2.40
CA TRP A 96 -12.26 -5.33 -3.50
C TRP A 96 -11.85 -6.75 -3.12
N GLN A 97 -11.29 -6.94 -1.92
CA GLN A 97 -10.89 -8.27 -1.46
C GLN A 97 -12.06 -9.24 -1.36
N ARG A 98 -13.21 -8.77 -0.87
CA ARG A 98 -14.42 -9.60 -0.76
C ARG A 98 -14.89 -10.10 -2.13
N ARG A 99 -14.75 -9.26 -3.15
CA ARG A 99 -15.16 -9.65 -4.51
C ARG A 99 -14.20 -10.67 -5.12
N ARG A 100 -12.94 -10.63 -4.72
CA ARG A 100 -11.91 -11.56 -5.23
C ARG A 100 -11.98 -12.93 -4.56
N LEU A 101 -12.47 -12.98 -3.37
CA LEU A 101 -12.64 -14.22 -2.63
C LEU A 101 -13.95 -14.87 -2.96
#